data_fff73888112bdd995866581dbb3105f7
#
_entry.id   fff73888112bdd995866581dbb3105f7
#
_cell.length_a   1.000
_cell.length_b   1.000
_cell.length_c   1.000
_cell.angle_alpha   90.00
_cell.angle_beta   90.00
_cell.angle_gamma   90.00
#
_symmetry.space_group_name_H-M   'P 1'
#
loop_
_entity.id
_entity.type
_entity.pdbx_description
1 polymer ?
#
loop_
_entity_poly.entity_id
_entity_poly.type
_entity_poly.pdbx_seq_one_letter_code
_entity_poly.pdbx_strand_id
1 'polypeptide(L)'
;MARLFNFNISLKGEEDIALMKYIGYDSFRFSISWSRLLPGGKISGGVNEEGVKFYNSLIDELLSNGIQPLVTLFHWDLPQALEDEYGGFLSPNIVNDYRDYVEFCFKEFGDRVKKWITFNEANIFAIGGYNYGVFAPGRCSSSMGNCSAGNSATEPYIVVHHTILAHAIAVNLYKHKYQEIRDSPMKTQYPAMDFLSLGQQVKSA
;
A
#
# COMPACT_ATOMS: atom_id res chain seq x y z
N MET A 1 19.87 -5.11 8.73
CA MET A 1 19.19 -6.04 7.78
C MET A 1 17.74 -6.20 8.26
N ALA A 2 16.83 -5.37 7.74
CA ALA A 2 15.43 -5.39 8.16
C ALA A 2 14.76 -6.65 7.58
N ARG A 3 14.29 -7.53 8.44
CA ARG A 3 13.46 -8.67 8.02
C ARG A 3 12.08 -8.15 7.68
N LEU A 4 11.75 -8.14 6.37
CA LEU A 4 10.39 -7.97 5.86
C LEU A 4 9.58 -9.24 6.22
N PHE A 5 8.72 -9.12 7.22
CA PHE A 5 7.73 -10.15 7.49
C PHE A 5 6.37 -9.61 7.06
N ASN A 6 5.77 -10.24 6.05
CA ASN A 6 4.33 -10.14 5.80
C ASN A 6 3.64 -10.95 6.90
N PHE A 7 3.24 -10.29 7.96
CA PHE A 7 2.38 -10.91 8.96
C PHE A 7 0.92 -10.73 8.55
N ASN A 8 0.24 -11.85 8.33
CA ASN A 8 -1.16 -11.93 8.68
C ASN A 8 -1.21 -11.75 10.20
N ILE A 9 -1.33 -10.50 10.66
CA ILE A 9 -1.44 -10.19 12.08
C ILE A 9 -2.76 -10.81 12.52
N SER A 10 -2.68 -11.95 13.17
CA SER A 10 -3.81 -12.57 13.86
C SER A 10 -4.10 -11.76 15.14
N LEU A 11 -5.21 -12.02 15.82
CA LEU A 11 -5.64 -11.38 17.07
C LEU A 11 -4.65 -11.46 18.25
N LYS A 12 -3.40 -11.89 18.02
CA LYS A 12 -2.28 -11.90 18.98
C LYS A 12 -1.34 -10.70 18.83
N GLY A 13 -1.78 -9.62 18.17
CA GLY A 13 -0.98 -8.44 17.89
C GLY A 13 -0.26 -7.83 19.10
N GLU A 14 -0.86 -7.89 20.29
CA GLU A 14 -0.26 -7.38 21.53
C GLU A 14 1.04 -8.13 21.90
N GLU A 15 1.07 -9.47 21.78
CA GLU A 15 2.26 -10.28 22.09
C GLU A 15 3.39 -9.99 21.10
N ASP A 16 3.07 -9.82 19.81
CA ASP A 16 4.05 -9.53 18.77
C ASP A 16 4.64 -8.12 18.94
N ILE A 17 3.82 -7.13 19.28
CA ILE A 17 4.26 -5.75 19.53
C ILE A 17 5.11 -5.67 20.81
N ALA A 18 4.73 -6.39 21.85
CA ALA A 18 5.53 -6.49 23.07
C ALA A 18 6.92 -7.10 22.79
N LEU A 19 6.99 -8.10 21.91
CA LEU A 19 8.27 -8.68 21.47
C LEU A 19 9.10 -7.67 20.66
N MET A 20 8.47 -6.90 19.74
CA MET A 20 9.15 -5.85 18.98
C MET A 20 9.76 -4.80 19.92
N LYS A 21 9.00 -4.38 20.93
CA LYS A 21 9.47 -3.45 21.96
C LYS A 21 10.63 -4.03 22.76
N TYR A 22 10.54 -5.30 23.18
CA TYR A 22 11.60 -5.99 23.90
C TYR A 22 12.91 -6.08 23.10
N ILE A 23 12.81 -6.29 21.78
CA ILE A 23 13.96 -6.33 20.86
C ILE A 23 14.51 -4.91 20.56
N GLY A 24 13.78 -3.85 20.92
CA GLY A 24 14.20 -2.46 20.73
C GLY A 24 13.90 -1.90 19.33
N TYR A 25 12.77 -2.25 18.72
CA TYR A 25 12.35 -1.65 17.44
C TYR A 25 11.82 -0.23 17.64
N ASP A 26 12.29 0.71 16.81
CA ASP A 26 11.82 2.10 16.78
C ASP A 26 10.66 2.29 15.80
N SER A 27 10.54 1.41 14.81
CA SER A 27 9.50 1.50 13.77
C SER A 27 9.11 0.12 13.25
N PHE A 28 7.86 0.02 12.79
CA PHE A 28 7.32 -1.20 12.19
C PHE A 28 6.63 -0.89 10.87
N ARG A 29 7.03 -1.62 9.81
CA ARG A 29 6.41 -1.52 8.49
C ARG A 29 5.36 -2.61 8.31
N PHE A 30 4.15 -2.19 7.96
CA PHE A 30 3.08 -3.09 7.54
C PHE A 30 2.33 -2.52 6.34
N SER A 31 1.52 -3.34 5.68
CA SER A 31 0.63 -2.91 4.60
C SER A 31 -0.82 -2.89 5.07
N ILE A 32 -1.55 -1.88 4.61
CA ILE A 32 -3.01 -1.89 4.66
C ILE A 32 -3.50 -2.69 3.46
N SER A 33 -4.38 -3.67 3.69
CA SER A 33 -5.00 -4.42 2.61
C SER A 33 -6.18 -3.64 2.04
N TRP A 34 -6.08 -3.26 0.77
CA TRP A 34 -7.14 -2.56 0.06
C TRP A 34 -8.44 -3.36 0.08
N SER A 35 -8.38 -4.64 -0.25
CA SER A 35 -9.55 -5.54 -0.23
C SER A 35 -10.14 -5.74 1.16
N ARG A 36 -9.35 -5.58 2.24
CA ARG A 36 -9.86 -5.63 3.62
C ARG A 36 -10.64 -4.39 4.00
N LEU A 37 -10.20 -3.20 3.56
CA LEU A 37 -10.93 -1.95 3.84
C LEU A 37 -12.13 -1.77 2.91
N LEU A 38 -11.93 -2.02 1.62
CA LEU A 38 -12.92 -1.84 0.55
C LEU A 38 -13.06 -3.15 -0.23
N PRO A 39 -13.88 -4.11 0.21
CA PRO A 39 -14.02 -5.42 -0.47
C PRO A 39 -14.45 -5.29 -1.93
N GLY A 40 -15.30 -4.31 -2.25
CA GLY A 40 -15.70 -3.97 -3.63
C GLY A 40 -14.68 -3.10 -4.38
N GLY A 41 -13.54 -2.79 -3.78
CA GLY A 41 -12.50 -1.93 -4.35
C GLY A 41 -12.80 -0.43 -4.32
N LYS A 42 -14.05 -0.03 -4.15
CA LYS A 42 -14.55 1.36 -4.19
C LYS A 42 -15.29 1.72 -2.90
N ILE A 43 -15.25 3.00 -2.52
CA ILE A 43 -16.00 3.50 -1.35
C ILE A 43 -17.51 3.29 -1.54
N SER A 44 -18.01 3.46 -2.76
CA SER A 44 -19.42 3.23 -3.10
C SER A 44 -19.89 1.79 -2.91
N GLY A 45 -18.97 0.82 -2.92
CA GLY A 45 -19.23 -0.59 -2.64
C GLY A 45 -19.28 -0.94 -1.14
N GLY A 46 -19.09 0.05 -0.28
CA GLY A 46 -19.09 -0.08 1.18
C GLY A 46 -17.70 -0.23 1.78
N VAL A 47 -17.58 0.24 3.02
CA VAL A 47 -16.39 0.16 3.86
C VAL A 47 -16.54 -0.99 4.84
N ASN A 48 -15.51 -1.80 4.99
CA ASN A 48 -15.47 -2.84 6.01
C ASN A 48 -15.00 -2.26 7.35
N GLU A 49 -15.94 -1.93 8.22
CA GLU A 49 -15.69 -1.33 9.51
C GLU A 49 -14.80 -2.20 10.43
N GLU A 50 -14.89 -3.52 10.33
CA GLU A 50 -14.01 -4.44 11.08
C GLU A 50 -12.56 -4.33 10.61
N GLY A 51 -12.34 -4.15 9.29
CA GLY A 51 -11.02 -3.88 8.73
C GLY A 51 -10.46 -2.55 9.21
N VAL A 52 -11.29 -1.51 9.27
CA VAL A 52 -10.91 -0.18 9.77
C VAL A 52 -10.53 -0.27 11.25
N LYS A 53 -11.36 -0.89 12.09
CA LYS A 53 -11.06 -1.11 13.52
C LYS A 53 -9.76 -1.86 13.75
N PHE A 54 -9.51 -2.90 12.95
CA PHE A 54 -8.27 -3.67 13.05
C PHE A 54 -7.02 -2.78 12.86
N TYR A 55 -6.99 -1.95 11.79
CA TYR A 55 -5.83 -1.08 11.55
C TYR A 55 -5.74 0.06 12.57
N ASN A 56 -6.86 0.60 13.04
CA ASN A 56 -6.86 1.58 14.13
C ASN A 56 -6.23 0.99 15.40
N SER A 57 -6.67 -0.20 15.82
CA SER A 57 -6.11 -0.88 16.99
C SER A 57 -4.61 -1.17 16.84
N LEU A 58 -4.18 -1.64 15.65
CA LEU A 58 -2.77 -1.90 15.38
C LEU A 58 -1.90 -0.64 15.48
N ILE A 59 -2.37 0.47 14.87
CA ILE A 59 -1.65 1.74 14.89
C ILE A 59 -1.56 2.29 16.32
N ASP A 60 -2.65 2.25 17.07
CA ASP A 60 -2.70 2.74 18.45
C ASP A 60 -1.77 1.91 19.36
N GLU A 61 -1.78 0.59 19.20
CA GLU A 61 -0.92 -0.31 19.97
C GLU A 61 0.57 -0.08 19.66
N LEU A 62 0.95 0.09 18.39
CA LEU A 62 2.33 0.42 18.01
C LEU A 62 2.77 1.73 18.68
N LEU A 63 1.95 2.79 18.57
CA LEU A 63 2.28 4.10 19.11
C LEU A 63 2.33 4.10 20.64
N SER A 64 1.45 3.37 21.32
CA SER A 64 1.46 3.23 22.79
C SER A 64 2.75 2.57 23.30
N ASN A 65 3.37 1.73 22.46
CA ASN A 65 4.65 1.08 22.74
C ASN A 65 5.88 1.87 22.24
N GLY A 66 5.66 3.08 21.68
CA GLY A 66 6.75 3.94 21.17
C GLY A 66 7.28 3.54 19.81
N ILE A 67 6.59 2.60 19.10
CA ILE A 67 6.99 2.11 17.78
C ILE A 67 6.26 2.92 16.70
N GLN A 68 7.01 3.52 15.78
CA GLN A 68 6.44 4.35 14.73
C GLN A 68 5.89 3.49 13.57
N PRO A 69 4.62 3.65 13.15
CA PRO A 69 4.08 2.95 12.00
C PRO A 69 4.64 3.52 10.69
N LEU A 70 5.11 2.63 9.81
CA LEU A 70 5.45 2.90 8.41
C LEU A 70 4.48 2.10 7.55
N VAL A 71 3.54 2.77 6.89
CA VAL A 71 2.40 2.13 6.25
C VAL A 71 2.57 2.05 4.74
N THR A 72 2.47 0.83 4.20
CA THR A 72 2.41 0.56 2.75
C THR A 72 0.94 0.49 2.32
N LEU A 73 0.57 1.32 1.33
CA LEU A 73 -0.81 1.41 0.84
C LEU A 73 -1.19 0.28 -0.11
N PHE A 74 -0.26 -0.20 -0.94
CA PHE A 74 -0.49 -1.31 -1.85
C PHE A 74 0.66 -2.31 -1.81
N HIS A 75 0.33 -3.57 -1.49
CA HIS A 75 1.29 -4.67 -1.44
C HIS A 75 0.75 -5.90 -2.17
N TRP A 76 0.41 -5.72 -3.47
CA TRP A 76 0.01 -6.76 -4.43
C TRP A 76 -1.38 -7.39 -4.16
N ASP A 77 -2.21 -6.74 -3.41
CA ASP A 77 -3.50 -7.21 -2.92
C ASP A 77 -4.68 -6.42 -3.52
N LEU A 78 -4.68 -6.30 -4.85
CA LEU A 78 -5.77 -5.67 -5.60
C LEU A 78 -7.10 -6.37 -5.27
N PRO A 79 -8.19 -5.62 -4.96
CA PRO A 79 -9.51 -6.20 -4.84
C PRO A 79 -9.94 -6.90 -6.12
N GLN A 80 -10.38 -8.17 -6.01
CA GLN A 80 -10.82 -8.97 -7.13
C GLN A 80 -11.93 -8.29 -7.93
N ALA A 81 -12.81 -7.55 -7.26
CA ALA A 81 -13.89 -6.80 -7.91
C ALA A 81 -13.39 -5.81 -8.97
N LEU A 82 -12.23 -5.18 -8.78
CA LEU A 82 -11.63 -4.25 -9.74
C LEU A 82 -10.96 -5.00 -10.91
N GLU A 83 -10.40 -6.17 -10.65
CA GLU A 83 -9.91 -7.05 -11.71
C GLU A 83 -11.07 -7.53 -12.59
N ASP A 84 -12.16 -7.97 -11.97
CA ASP A 84 -13.35 -8.48 -12.68
C ASP A 84 -14.08 -7.37 -13.45
N GLU A 85 -14.13 -6.13 -12.92
CA GLU A 85 -14.84 -5.03 -13.53
C GLU A 85 -14.15 -4.48 -14.79
N TYR A 86 -12.82 -4.32 -14.73
CA TYR A 86 -12.09 -3.64 -15.82
C TYR A 86 -10.65 -4.13 -16.03
N GLY A 87 -10.22 -5.22 -15.41
CA GLY A 87 -8.87 -5.78 -15.56
C GLY A 87 -7.81 -5.08 -14.71
N GLY A 88 -8.20 -4.49 -13.57
CA GLY A 88 -7.29 -3.95 -12.59
C GLY A 88 -6.29 -2.94 -13.15
N PHE A 89 -5.00 -3.17 -12.94
CA PHE A 89 -3.93 -2.27 -13.40
C PHE A 89 -3.72 -2.22 -14.92
N LEU A 90 -4.41 -3.05 -15.70
CA LEU A 90 -4.42 -2.91 -17.16
C LEU A 90 -5.30 -1.75 -17.63
N SER A 91 -6.22 -1.28 -16.80
CA SER A 91 -7.11 -0.15 -17.10
C SER A 91 -6.65 1.14 -16.43
N PRO A 92 -6.78 2.31 -17.11
CA PRO A 92 -6.54 3.61 -16.49
C PRO A 92 -7.50 3.96 -15.35
N ASN A 93 -8.65 3.26 -15.25
CA ASN A 93 -9.63 3.46 -14.19
C ASN A 93 -9.03 3.23 -12.80
N ILE A 94 -8.06 2.32 -12.70
CA ILE A 94 -7.37 2.00 -11.45
C ILE A 94 -6.77 3.24 -10.77
N VAL A 95 -6.35 4.24 -11.54
CA VAL A 95 -5.71 5.45 -11.03
C VAL A 95 -6.68 6.25 -10.15
N ASN A 96 -7.96 6.35 -10.57
CA ASN A 96 -8.98 7.04 -9.79
C ASN A 96 -9.42 6.21 -8.58
N ASP A 97 -9.65 4.92 -8.75
CA ASP A 97 -10.05 4.04 -7.64
C ASP A 97 -8.93 3.96 -6.58
N TYR A 98 -7.66 3.91 -7.01
CA TYR A 98 -6.52 4.00 -6.10
C TYR A 98 -6.45 5.35 -5.37
N ARG A 99 -6.68 6.48 -6.06
CA ARG A 99 -6.76 7.81 -5.44
C ARG A 99 -7.80 7.84 -4.33
N ASP A 100 -9.00 7.32 -4.58
CA ASP A 100 -10.09 7.33 -3.61
C ASP A 100 -9.79 6.43 -2.40
N TYR A 101 -9.16 5.28 -2.64
CA TYR A 101 -8.68 4.40 -1.59
C TYR A 101 -7.60 5.05 -0.71
N VAL A 102 -6.57 5.65 -1.32
CA VAL A 102 -5.50 6.29 -0.52
C VAL A 102 -6.00 7.53 0.21
N GLU A 103 -6.96 8.27 -0.37
CA GLU A 103 -7.61 9.39 0.30
C GLU A 103 -8.37 8.92 1.54
N PHE A 104 -9.08 7.80 1.46
CA PHE A 104 -9.71 7.16 2.60
C PHE A 104 -8.68 6.83 3.69
N CYS A 105 -7.57 6.20 3.33
CA CYS A 105 -6.51 5.87 4.28
C CYS A 105 -5.89 7.11 4.94
N PHE A 106 -5.67 8.18 4.18
CA PHE A 106 -5.13 9.44 4.73
C PHE A 106 -6.09 10.13 5.68
N LYS A 107 -7.40 10.07 5.41
CA LYS A 107 -8.43 10.61 6.30
C LYS A 107 -8.50 9.83 7.60
N GLU A 108 -8.53 8.51 7.50
CA GLU A 108 -8.80 7.62 8.63
C GLU A 108 -7.60 7.48 9.57
N PHE A 109 -6.40 7.31 9.01
CA PHE A 109 -5.21 6.96 9.81
C PHE A 109 -4.16 8.07 9.84
N GLY A 110 -4.32 9.08 9.03
CA GLY A 110 -3.30 10.07 8.82
C GLY A 110 -3.03 10.99 10.01
N ASP A 111 -3.90 11.09 10.99
CA ASP A 111 -3.65 11.80 12.25
C ASP A 111 -2.48 11.17 13.04
N ARG A 112 -2.30 9.86 12.95
CA ARG A 112 -1.32 9.04 13.66
C ARG A 112 -0.18 8.54 12.77
N VAL A 113 -0.46 8.13 11.52
CA VAL A 113 0.55 7.67 10.57
C VAL A 113 1.22 8.85 9.87
N LYS A 114 2.55 8.92 9.98
CA LYS A 114 3.37 10.00 9.41
C LYS A 114 4.21 9.57 8.21
N LYS A 115 4.39 8.26 8.01
CA LYS A 115 5.24 7.71 6.97
C LYS A 115 4.46 6.71 6.12
N TRP A 116 4.40 6.99 4.81
CA TRP A 116 3.62 6.21 3.86
C TRP A 116 4.49 5.70 2.70
N ILE A 117 4.20 4.50 2.24
CA ILE A 117 4.74 3.92 1.01
C ILE A 117 3.55 3.66 0.10
N THR A 118 3.55 4.21 -1.10
CA THR A 118 2.43 4.07 -2.03
C THR A 118 2.32 2.66 -2.58
N PHE A 119 3.42 2.11 -3.07
CA PHE A 119 3.49 0.77 -3.66
C PHE A 119 4.68 0.00 -3.14
N ASN A 120 4.50 -1.27 -2.83
CA ASN A 120 5.60 -2.19 -2.61
C ASN A 120 6.07 -2.76 -3.95
N GLU A 121 7.36 -2.62 -4.26
CA GLU A 121 8.05 -3.28 -5.38
C GLU A 121 7.22 -3.35 -6.67
N ALA A 122 6.79 -2.19 -7.17
CA ALA A 122 5.89 -2.10 -8.33
C ALA A 122 6.44 -2.78 -9.59
N ASN A 123 7.77 -2.78 -9.77
CA ASN A 123 8.46 -3.50 -10.83
C ASN A 123 8.30 -5.03 -10.69
N ILE A 124 8.44 -5.55 -9.48
CA ILE A 124 8.30 -6.99 -9.22
C ILE A 124 6.84 -7.42 -9.38
N PHE A 125 5.88 -6.59 -8.91
CA PHE A 125 4.46 -6.81 -9.15
C PHE A 125 4.13 -6.90 -10.65
N ALA A 126 4.60 -5.94 -11.46
CA ALA A 126 4.35 -5.93 -12.89
C ALA A 126 4.99 -7.12 -13.62
N ILE A 127 6.25 -7.44 -13.28
CA ILE A 127 6.97 -8.55 -13.91
C ILE A 127 6.39 -9.89 -13.46
N GLY A 128 6.15 -10.08 -12.16
CA GLY A 128 5.64 -11.34 -11.62
C GLY A 128 4.21 -11.62 -12.03
N GLY A 129 3.35 -10.59 -12.02
CA GLY A 129 1.92 -10.73 -12.32
C GLY A 129 1.57 -10.74 -13.81
N TYR A 130 2.33 -10.00 -14.64
CA TYR A 130 1.94 -9.72 -16.04
C TYR A 130 3.00 -10.10 -17.08
N ASN A 131 4.19 -10.57 -16.66
CA ASN A 131 5.20 -11.11 -17.58
C ASN A 131 5.38 -12.61 -17.39
N TYR A 132 5.64 -13.06 -16.16
CA TYR A 132 5.85 -14.48 -15.87
C TYR A 132 4.59 -15.19 -15.37
N GLY A 133 3.59 -14.46 -14.90
CA GLY A 133 2.36 -15.01 -14.38
C GLY A 133 2.50 -15.83 -13.08
N VAL A 134 3.59 -15.62 -12.33
CA VAL A 134 3.86 -16.34 -11.07
C VAL A 134 3.17 -15.73 -9.86
N PHE A 135 2.71 -14.48 -9.98
CA PHE A 135 1.89 -13.79 -9.00
C PHE A 135 0.52 -13.45 -9.58
N ALA A 136 -0.45 -13.12 -8.75
CA ALA A 136 -1.72 -12.59 -9.21
C ALA A 136 -1.49 -11.31 -10.05
N PRO A 137 -2.25 -11.12 -11.15
CA PRO A 137 -3.36 -11.93 -11.65
C PRO A 137 -2.98 -13.15 -12.51
N GLY A 138 -1.72 -13.53 -12.61
CA GLY A 138 -1.28 -14.73 -13.30
C GLY A 138 -1.34 -14.64 -14.82
N ARG A 139 -0.95 -13.50 -15.39
CA ARG A 139 -1.00 -13.22 -16.83
C ARG A 139 0.39 -13.29 -17.47
N CYS A 140 0.47 -13.99 -18.60
CA CYS A 140 1.68 -14.05 -19.41
C CYS A 140 1.39 -14.51 -20.84
N SER A 141 2.34 -14.27 -21.76
CA SER A 141 2.35 -14.92 -23.07
C SER A 141 2.63 -16.42 -22.94
N SER A 142 2.11 -17.25 -23.82
CA SER A 142 2.31 -18.71 -23.83
C SER A 142 3.77 -19.14 -23.95
N SER A 143 4.64 -18.27 -24.46
CA SER A 143 6.10 -18.48 -24.51
C SER A 143 6.81 -18.25 -23.18
N MET A 144 6.17 -17.57 -22.23
CA MET A 144 6.76 -17.20 -20.94
C MET A 144 6.31 -18.09 -19.79
N GLY A 145 5.14 -18.72 -19.90
CA GLY A 145 4.61 -19.59 -18.86
C GLY A 145 3.26 -20.21 -19.24
N ASN A 146 2.67 -20.94 -18.30
CA ASN A 146 1.37 -21.61 -18.47
C ASN A 146 0.24 -20.71 -17.93
N CYS A 147 0.02 -19.55 -18.57
CA CYS A 147 -1.05 -18.63 -18.21
C CYS A 147 -2.26 -18.81 -19.12
N SER A 148 -3.46 -18.59 -18.59
CA SER A 148 -4.72 -18.65 -19.36
C SER A 148 -4.89 -17.45 -20.30
N ALA A 149 -4.23 -16.31 -19.98
CA ALA A 149 -4.28 -15.06 -20.76
C ALA A 149 -3.05 -14.20 -20.48
N GLY A 150 -2.81 -13.21 -21.33
CA GLY A 150 -1.80 -12.18 -21.11
C GLY A 150 -0.92 -11.94 -22.33
N ASN A 151 -0.22 -10.81 -22.30
CA ASN A 151 0.78 -10.42 -23.30
C ASN A 151 2.01 -9.85 -22.58
N SER A 152 3.02 -10.67 -22.39
CA SER A 152 4.26 -10.33 -21.68
C SER A 152 5.07 -9.21 -22.36
N ALA A 153 4.82 -8.91 -23.63
CA ALA A 153 5.50 -7.84 -24.33
C ALA A 153 4.88 -6.45 -24.08
N THR A 154 3.64 -6.37 -23.61
CA THR A 154 2.92 -5.09 -23.47
C THR A 154 2.36 -4.85 -22.08
N GLU A 155 1.74 -5.87 -21.46
CA GLU A 155 1.02 -5.71 -20.19
C GLU A 155 1.89 -5.21 -19.03
N PRO A 156 3.13 -5.68 -18.81
CA PRO A 156 3.97 -5.17 -17.74
C PRO A 156 4.22 -3.67 -17.85
N TYR A 157 4.38 -3.15 -19.06
CA TYR A 157 4.61 -1.72 -19.30
C TYR A 157 3.34 -0.89 -19.03
N ILE A 158 2.16 -1.40 -19.42
CA ILE A 158 0.87 -0.77 -19.13
C ILE A 158 0.67 -0.68 -17.61
N VAL A 159 0.92 -1.78 -16.90
CA VAL A 159 0.79 -1.84 -15.44
C VAL A 159 1.72 -0.87 -14.74
N VAL A 160 3.01 -0.82 -15.13
CA VAL A 160 3.98 0.14 -14.57
C VAL A 160 3.54 1.58 -14.87
N HIS A 161 3.05 1.87 -16.08
CA HIS A 161 2.54 3.19 -16.44
C HIS A 161 1.40 3.63 -15.49
N HIS A 162 0.38 2.81 -15.32
CA HIS A 162 -0.74 3.13 -14.42
C HIS A 162 -0.31 3.20 -12.95
N THR A 163 0.65 2.37 -12.55
CA THR A 163 1.22 2.42 -11.19
C THR A 163 1.95 3.75 -10.93
N ILE A 164 2.72 4.26 -11.92
CA ILE A 164 3.40 5.56 -11.81
C ILE A 164 2.36 6.69 -11.71
N LEU A 165 1.31 6.66 -12.52
CA LEU A 165 0.23 7.66 -12.45
C LEU A 165 -0.50 7.60 -11.10
N ALA A 166 -0.81 6.41 -10.61
CA ALA A 166 -1.44 6.20 -9.31
C ALA A 166 -0.55 6.67 -8.14
N HIS A 167 0.77 6.43 -8.23
CA HIS A 167 1.74 6.99 -7.30
C HIS A 167 1.73 8.53 -7.33
N ALA A 168 1.82 9.13 -8.49
CA ALA A 168 1.88 10.58 -8.65
C ALA A 168 0.62 11.26 -8.09
N ILE A 169 -0.57 10.71 -8.35
CA ILE A 169 -1.82 11.27 -7.83
C ILE A 169 -1.93 11.14 -6.31
N ALA A 170 -1.48 10.01 -5.73
CA ALA A 170 -1.45 9.80 -4.29
C ALA A 170 -0.51 10.80 -3.59
N VAL A 171 0.71 11.01 -4.14
CA VAL A 171 1.67 11.98 -3.61
C VAL A 171 1.14 13.41 -3.72
N ASN A 172 0.55 13.76 -4.86
CA ASN A 172 -0.04 15.09 -5.06
C ASN A 172 -1.17 15.33 -4.04
N LEU A 173 -2.11 14.40 -3.94
CA LEU A 173 -3.21 14.47 -2.99
C LEU A 173 -2.71 14.63 -1.54
N TYR A 174 -1.72 13.82 -1.15
CA TYR A 174 -1.14 13.92 0.18
C TYR A 174 -0.52 15.30 0.44
N LYS A 175 0.37 15.77 -0.44
CA LYS A 175 1.08 17.03 -0.27
C LYS A 175 0.14 18.24 -0.18
N HIS A 176 -0.87 18.30 -1.06
CA HIS A 176 -1.74 19.47 -1.13
C HIS A 176 -2.91 19.46 -0.15
N LYS A 177 -3.32 18.30 0.33
CA LYS A 177 -4.52 18.23 1.18
C LYS A 177 -4.26 17.77 2.60
N TYR A 178 -3.22 16.95 2.80
CA TYR A 178 -2.99 16.31 4.10
C TYR A 178 -1.70 16.77 4.77
N GLN A 179 -0.66 17.07 4.02
CA GLN A 179 0.60 17.58 4.54
C GLN A 179 0.47 19.05 4.99
N GLU A 180 -0.11 19.93 4.18
CA GLU A 180 -0.27 21.36 4.49
C GLU A 180 -1.12 21.63 5.75
N ILE A 181 -2.15 20.83 5.99
CA ILE A 181 -2.99 20.95 7.20
C ILE A 181 -2.18 20.66 8.48
N ARG A 182 -1.07 19.93 8.36
CA ARG A 182 -0.20 19.53 9.49
C ARG A 182 0.93 20.51 9.76
N ASP A 183 1.42 21.17 8.73
CA ASP A 183 2.49 22.18 8.80
C ASP A 183 1.92 23.56 9.17
N SER A 184 0.61 23.70 9.39
CA SER A 184 -0.02 24.90 9.94
C SER A 184 0.52 25.21 11.34
N PRO A 185 0.82 26.50 11.69
CA PRO A 185 1.51 26.90 12.91
C PRO A 185 0.87 26.44 14.24
N MET A 186 -0.36 25.95 14.20
CA MET A 186 -1.07 25.43 15.39
C MET A 186 -0.80 23.95 15.68
N LYS A 187 -0.02 23.23 14.87
CA LYS A 187 0.34 21.81 15.08
C LYS A 187 1.83 21.52 14.82
N THR A 188 2.71 22.42 15.21
CA THR A 188 4.16 22.25 15.10
C THR A 188 4.69 21.28 16.14
N GLN A 189 4.69 19.98 15.84
CA GLN A 189 5.53 19.03 16.59
C GLN A 189 5.98 17.78 15.83
N TYR A 190 5.83 17.69 14.49
CA TYR A 190 6.23 16.49 13.77
C TYR A 190 6.96 16.82 12.45
N PRO A 191 8.12 16.17 12.18
CA PRO A 191 8.89 16.41 10.96
C PRO A 191 8.16 15.96 9.70
N ALA A 192 8.53 16.58 8.57
CA ALA A 192 7.98 16.31 7.26
C ALA A 192 8.07 14.82 6.87
N MET A 193 7.09 14.39 6.07
CA MET A 193 6.98 13.03 5.59
C MET A 193 7.98 12.74 4.48
N ASP A 194 8.76 11.67 4.65
CA ASP A 194 9.58 11.12 3.56
C ASP A 194 8.77 10.09 2.77
N PHE A 195 8.37 10.46 1.55
CA PHE A 195 7.95 9.47 0.57
C PHE A 195 9.20 8.74 0.06
N LEU A 196 9.39 7.51 0.50
CA LEU A 196 10.34 6.61 -0.14
C LEU A 196 9.81 6.28 -1.54
N SER A 197 10.25 7.07 -2.52
CA SER A 197 9.97 6.83 -3.92
C SER A 197 10.64 5.54 -4.38
N LEU A 198 10.08 4.91 -5.41
CA LEU A 198 10.55 3.70 -6.11
C LEU A 198 12.04 3.69 -6.55
N GLY A 199 12.83 4.68 -6.19
CA GLY A 199 14.19 4.89 -6.67
C GLY A 199 15.29 4.98 -5.62
N GLN A 200 15.03 4.93 -4.32
CA GLN A 200 16.08 5.19 -3.31
C GLN A 200 16.66 3.96 -2.60
N GLN A 201 16.48 2.75 -3.11
CA GLN A 201 17.23 1.59 -2.61
C GLN A 201 18.63 1.43 -3.21
N VAL A 202 19.10 2.37 -4.01
CA VAL A 202 20.44 2.30 -4.61
C VAL A 202 21.21 3.59 -4.30
N LYS A 203 21.60 3.80 -3.05
CA LYS A 203 22.79 4.57 -2.66
C LYS A 203 22.97 4.53 -1.14
N SER A 204 23.60 3.47 -0.67
CA SER A 204 24.56 3.45 0.44
C SER A 204 25.19 2.06 0.51
N ALA A 205 26.19 1.83 -0.29
CA ALA A 205 27.29 0.89 -0.05
C ALA A 205 28.53 1.71 0.19
#